data_1fbd8786a638f4703c77a4003bfe6137
#
_entry.id   1fbd8786a638f4703c77a4003bfe6137
#
_cell.length_a   1.000
_cell.length_b   1.000
_cell.length_c   1.000
_cell.angle_alpha   90.00
_cell.angle_beta   90.00
_cell.angle_gamma   90.00
#
_symmetry.space_group_name_H-M   'P 1'
#
loop_
_entity.id
_entity.type
_entity.pdbx_description
1 polymer ?
#
loop_
_entity_poly.entity_id
_entity_poly.type
_entity_poly.pdbx_seq_one_letter_code
_entity_poly.pdbx_strand_id
1 'polypeptide(L)'
;LVYWPKGIPQKGVKNFDFVNFIDLAPTFLEAAGIDGETKGMQQIEGKSMLSLIKLGKANKTIRNHVLIGKERHDIGRPDDVGYPIRGIVTERYLYVYNFEPDRWPAGNPETGYLNCDGGAIKTELIKDGKK
;
A
#
# COMPACT_ATOMS: atom_id res chain seq x y z
N LEU A 1 0.78 10.89 6.40
CA LEU A 1 1.17 11.96 7.31
C LEU A 1 2.19 11.43 8.31
N VAL A 2 3.34 12.10 8.45
CA VAL A 2 4.35 11.81 9.48
C VAL A 2 4.37 12.95 10.49
N TYR A 3 4.27 12.61 11.77
CA TYR A 3 4.35 13.55 12.89
C TYR A 3 5.44 13.11 13.85
N TRP A 4 6.52 13.87 13.94
CA TRP A 4 7.65 13.60 14.82
C TRP A 4 8.31 14.92 15.25
N PRO A 5 7.75 15.63 16.23
CA PRO A 5 8.12 16.99 16.57
C PRO A 5 9.60 17.17 16.99
N LYS A 6 10.21 16.12 17.57
CA LYS A 6 11.62 16.15 17.98
C LYS A 6 12.59 15.80 16.86
N GLY A 7 12.12 15.14 15.80
CA GLY A 7 12.97 14.63 14.72
C GLY A 7 12.80 15.34 13.38
N ILE A 8 11.71 16.12 13.21
CA ILE A 8 11.39 16.83 11.98
C ILE A 8 11.42 18.31 12.23
N PRO A 9 12.45 19.03 11.79
CA PRO A 9 12.56 20.48 12.04
C PRO A 9 11.59 21.31 11.20
N GLN A 10 11.16 20.81 10.04
CA GLN A 10 10.27 21.53 9.13
C GLN A 10 8.82 21.00 9.27
N LYS A 11 7.87 21.93 9.32
CA LYS A 11 6.43 21.61 9.42
C LYS A 11 5.74 21.84 8.08
N GLY A 12 4.70 21.03 7.80
CA GLY A 12 3.84 21.24 6.64
C GLY A 12 4.49 20.97 5.27
N VAL A 13 5.63 20.30 5.25
CA VAL A 13 6.32 19.96 4.00
C VAL A 13 5.53 18.86 3.27
N LYS A 14 5.27 19.09 1.98
CA LYS A 14 4.77 18.07 1.07
C LYS A 14 5.95 17.45 0.33
N ASN A 15 5.99 16.13 0.33
CA ASN A 15 7.01 15.38 -0.40
C ASN A 15 6.33 14.54 -1.48
N PHE A 16 6.90 14.48 -2.66
CA PHE A 16 6.40 13.77 -3.83
C PHE A 16 7.30 12.62 -4.28
N ASP A 17 8.30 12.27 -3.48
CA ASP A 17 9.14 11.11 -3.77
C ASP A 17 8.33 9.80 -3.68
N PHE A 18 8.71 8.83 -4.50
CA PHE A 18 8.11 7.50 -4.46
C PHE A 18 8.52 6.76 -3.19
N VAL A 19 7.53 6.39 -2.40
CA VAL A 19 7.68 5.62 -1.17
C VAL A 19 6.73 4.42 -1.18
N ASN A 20 7.09 3.37 -0.46
CA ASN A 20 6.28 2.17 -0.34
C ASN A 20 6.17 1.76 1.14
N PHE A 21 5.17 0.97 1.50
CA PHE A 21 5.01 0.50 2.89
C PHE A 21 6.15 -0.42 3.35
N ILE A 22 6.83 -1.11 2.43
CA ILE A 22 8.04 -1.88 2.77
C ILE A 22 9.17 -0.99 3.30
N ASP A 23 9.11 0.33 3.05
CA ASP A 23 10.09 1.31 3.50
C ASP A 23 9.90 1.70 4.98
N LEU A 24 8.76 1.37 5.59
CA LEU A 24 8.46 1.72 6.98
C LEU A 24 9.38 0.98 7.96
N ALA A 25 9.56 -0.32 7.78
CA ALA A 25 10.40 -1.13 8.68
C ALA A 25 11.83 -0.60 8.75
N PRO A 26 12.58 -0.44 7.65
CA PRO A 26 13.94 0.10 7.70
C PRO A 26 13.98 1.55 8.22
N THR A 27 12.93 2.34 7.98
CA THR A 27 12.84 3.70 8.51
C THR A 27 12.75 3.72 10.04
N PHE A 28 11.93 2.85 10.61
CA PHE A 28 11.79 2.75 12.07
C PHE A 28 13.05 2.19 12.72
N LEU A 29 13.69 1.20 12.13
CA LEU A 29 14.95 0.66 12.63
C LEU A 29 16.04 1.73 12.63
N GLU A 30 16.22 2.45 11.53
CA GLU A 30 17.19 3.53 11.46
C GLU A 30 16.89 4.65 12.46
N ALA A 31 15.61 5.03 12.61
CA ALA A 31 15.20 6.05 13.58
C ALA A 31 15.48 5.63 15.02
N ALA A 32 15.42 4.34 15.32
CA ALA A 32 15.73 3.75 16.61
C ALA A 32 17.23 3.45 16.82
N GLY A 33 18.07 3.64 15.79
CA GLY A 33 19.48 3.29 15.83
C GLY A 33 19.74 1.78 15.89
N ILE A 34 18.81 0.98 15.33
CA ILE A 34 18.89 -0.48 15.32
C ILE A 34 19.31 -0.95 13.93
N ASP A 35 20.35 -1.75 13.87
CA ASP A 35 20.71 -2.48 12.67
C ASP A 35 19.89 -3.79 12.60
N GLY A 36 18.97 -3.87 11.65
CA GLY A 36 18.09 -5.03 11.47
C GLY A 36 18.85 -6.30 11.07
N GLU A 37 19.93 -6.19 10.30
CA GLU A 37 20.72 -7.34 9.86
C GLU A 37 21.39 -8.05 11.04
N THR A 38 21.88 -7.30 12.01
CA THR A 38 22.52 -7.84 13.22
C THR A 38 21.53 -8.49 14.19
N LYS A 39 20.22 -8.34 13.98
CA LYS A 39 19.16 -8.87 14.86
C LYS A 39 18.48 -10.12 14.30
N GLY A 40 19.04 -10.75 13.28
CA GLY A 40 18.50 -11.98 12.69
C GLY A 40 17.18 -11.78 11.96
N MET A 41 16.87 -10.57 11.54
CA MET A 41 15.72 -10.29 10.68
C MET A 41 15.97 -10.84 9.27
N GLN A 42 14.89 -11.16 8.57
CA GLN A 42 14.95 -11.41 7.13
C GLN A 42 15.49 -10.18 6.41
N GLN A 43 16.11 -10.40 5.25
CA GLN A 43 16.62 -9.32 4.42
C GLN A 43 15.53 -8.28 4.14
N ILE A 44 15.83 -7.02 4.42
CA ILE A 44 14.89 -5.92 4.24
C ILE A 44 15.10 -5.34 2.84
N GLU A 45 14.09 -5.48 1.97
CA GLU A 45 14.14 -4.94 0.61
C GLU A 45 13.73 -3.46 0.54
N GLY A 46 13.02 -2.97 1.55
CA GLY A 46 12.65 -1.56 1.69
C GLY A 46 13.85 -0.65 1.89
N LYS A 47 13.69 0.61 1.61
CA LYS A 47 14.70 1.64 1.79
C LYS A 47 14.23 2.66 2.81
N SER A 48 15.08 2.98 3.80
CA SER A 48 14.71 3.97 4.80
C SER A 48 14.39 5.34 4.18
N MET A 49 13.30 5.90 4.63
CA MET A 49 12.84 7.25 4.29
C MET A 49 13.31 8.30 5.30
N LEU A 50 14.17 7.95 6.26
CA LEU A 50 14.48 8.83 7.39
C LEU A 50 15.12 10.14 6.94
N SER A 51 16.03 10.10 5.97
CA SER A 51 16.64 11.29 5.39
C SER A 51 15.60 12.19 4.69
N LEU A 52 14.68 11.59 3.95
CA LEU A 52 13.57 12.28 3.30
C LEU A 52 12.67 12.98 4.31
N ILE A 53 12.34 12.30 5.41
CA ILE A 53 11.50 12.83 6.50
C ILE A 53 12.20 14.00 7.22
N LYS A 54 13.48 13.86 7.54
CA LYS A 54 14.25 14.88 8.28
C LYS A 54 14.55 16.12 7.46
N LEU A 55 14.86 15.97 6.18
CA LEU A 55 15.30 17.06 5.32
C LEU A 55 14.17 17.69 4.50
N GLY A 56 12.99 17.07 4.50
CA GLY A 56 11.85 17.47 3.68
C GLY A 56 12.04 17.20 2.17
N LYS A 57 13.22 16.75 1.79
CA LYS A 57 13.57 16.30 0.44
C LYS A 57 14.68 15.25 0.54
N ALA A 58 14.69 14.28 -0.35
CA ALA A 58 15.82 13.38 -0.47
C ALA A 58 17.02 14.12 -1.08
N ASN A 59 18.21 13.88 -0.53
CA ASN A 59 19.45 14.28 -1.18
C ASN A 59 19.68 13.52 -2.50
N LYS A 60 19.06 12.34 -2.58
CA LYS A 60 19.03 11.48 -3.75
C LYS A 60 17.67 10.77 -3.76
N THR A 61 17.00 10.77 -4.90
CA THR A 61 15.75 10.03 -5.09
C THR A 61 15.94 8.57 -4.67
N ILE A 62 15.09 8.09 -3.78
CA ILE A 62 15.14 6.72 -3.28
C ILE A 62 14.86 5.74 -4.42
N ARG A 63 13.87 6.08 -5.25
CA ARG A 63 13.45 5.31 -6.42
C ARG A 63 12.70 6.20 -7.41
N ASN A 64 12.60 5.78 -8.66
CA ASN A 64 11.85 6.47 -9.70
C ASN A 64 10.50 5.81 -10.03
N HIS A 65 10.14 4.77 -9.30
CA HIS A 65 8.86 4.06 -9.44
C HIS A 65 8.49 3.35 -8.14
N VAL A 66 7.25 2.94 -8.03
CA VAL A 66 6.74 2.06 -6.96
C VAL A 66 6.10 0.83 -7.56
N LEU A 67 6.43 -0.33 -7.03
CA LEU A 67 5.71 -1.56 -7.32
C LEU A 67 4.53 -1.69 -6.37
N ILE A 68 3.39 -2.08 -6.91
CA ILE A 68 2.18 -2.38 -6.15
C ILE A 68 1.69 -3.78 -6.49
N GLY A 69 1.02 -4.42 -5.56
CA GLY A 69 0.48 -5.75 -5.80
C GLY A 69 -0.59 -6.11 -4.79
N LYS A 70 -1.45 -7.00 -5.19
CA LYS A 70 -2.50 -7.58 -4.36
C LYS A 70 -2.76 -9.00 -4.83
N GLU A 71 -2.84 -9.94 -3.90
CA GLU A 71 -3.28 -11.32 -4.18
C GLU A 71 -4.78 -11.46 -3.95
N ARG A 72 -5.26 -10.80 -2.93
CA ARG A 72 -6.60 -10.97 -2.40
C ARG A 72 -7.03 -9.73 -1.65
N HIS A 73 -8.31 -9.45 -1.71
CA HIS A 73 -8.94 -8.41 -0.91
C HIS A 73 -10.07 -9.05 -0.13
N ASP A 74 -9.89 -9.56 1.01
CA ASP A 74 -10.92 -10.21 1.82
C ASP A 74 -11.41 -11.58 1.31
N ILE A 75 -12.17 -12.25 2.14
CA ILE A 75 -12.90 -13.50 1.89
C ILE A 75 -14.24 -13.14 1.28
N GLY A 76 -14.34 -13.09 -0.01
CA GLY A 76 -15.58 -12.60 -0.60
C GLY A 76 -15.88 -13.12 -2.02
N ARG A 77 -15.04 -14.00 -2.53
CA ARG A 77 -15.29 -14.67 -3.81
C ARG A 77 -15.74 -16.09 -3.60
N PRO A 78 -16.47 -16.68 -4.57
CA PRO A 78 -16.71 -18.12 -4.56
C PRO A 78 -15.39 -18.87 -4.37
N ASP A 79 -15.42 -19.95 -3.57
CA ASP A 79 -14.26 -20.78 -3.24
C ASP A 79 -13.07 -19.99 -2.68
N ASP A 80 -13.32 -18.77 -2.23
CA ASP A 80 -12.31 -17.89 -1.64
C ASP A 80 -11.08 -17.66 -2.52
N VAL A 81 -11.25 -17.69 -3.84
CA VAL A 81 -10.18 -17.47 -4.81
C VAL A 81 -9.65 -16.05 -4.77
N GLY A 82 -8.37 -15.89 -5.08
CA GLY A 82 -7.71 -14.59 -5.15
C GLY A 82 -8.06 -13.81 -6.42
N TYR A 83 -7.57 -12.58 -6.46
CA TYR A 83 -7.57 -11.71 -7.64
C TYR A 83 -6.19 -11.05 -7.75
N PRO A 84 -5.19 -11.83 -8.21
CA PRO A 84 -3.80 -11.36 -8.22
C PRO A 84 -3.59 -10.28 -9.26
N ILE A 85 -3.05 -9.17 -8.80
CA ILE A 85 -2.61 -8.05 -9.65
C ILE A 85 -1.19 -7.65 -9.30
N ARG A 86 -0.48 -7.13 -10.29
CA ARG A 86 0.80 -6.44 -10.13
C ARG A 86 0.75 -5.13 -10.89
N GLY A 87 1.33 -4.12 -10.32
CA GLY A 87 1.40 -2.83 -11.00
C GLY A 87 2.68 -2.08 -10.71
N ILE A 88 2.94 -1.12 -11.56
CA ILE A 88 4.03 -0.17 -11.43
C ILE A 88 3.49 1.25 -11.57
N VAL A 89 3.88 2.10 -10.65
CA VAL A 89 3.58 3.53 -10.69
C VAL A 89 4.86 4.29 -10.98
N THR A 90 4.85 5.09 -12.00
CA THR A 90 5.94 6.00 -12.38
C THR A 90 5.43 7.44 -12.32
N GLU A 91 6.30 8.41 -12.58
CA GLU A 91 5.92 9.82 -12.60
C GLU A 91 4.77 10.13 -13.58
N ARG A 92 4.69 9.39 -14.69
CA ARG A 92 3.75 9.67 -15.78
C ARG A 92 2.71 8.59 -15.99
N TYR A 93 2.95 7.37 -15.51
CA TYR A 93 2.14 6.20 -15.85
C TYR A 93 1.86 5.33 -14.64
N LEU A 94 0.66 4.78 -14.62
CA LEU A 94 0.28 3.62 -13.84
C LEU A 94 -0.01 2.48 -14.82
N TYR A 95 0.69 1.37 -14.67
CA TYR A 95 0.40 0.13 -15.38
C TYR A 95 0.02 -0.95 -14.37
N VAL A 96 -1.05 -1.65 -14.64
CA VAL A 96 -1.52 -2.78 -13.82
C VAL A 96 -1.71 -4.00 -14.70
N TYR A 97 -1.10 -5.09 -14.33
CA TYR A 97 -1.30 -6.40 -14.93
C TYR A 97 -2.23 -7.23 -14.07
N ASN A 98 -3.30 -7.73 -14.66
CA ASN A 98 -4.27 -8.62 -14.04
C ASN A 98 -4.00 -10.05 -14.51
N PHE A 99 -3.72 -10.96 -13.57
CA PHE A 99 -3.43 -12.37 -13.87
C PHE A 99 -4.67 -13.19 -14.13
N GLU A 100 -5.83 -12.72 -13.67
CA GLU A 100 -7.11 -13.41 -13.77
C GLU A 100 -8.18 -12.47 -14.34
N PRO A 101 -8.04 -12.09 -15.63
CA PRO A 101 -8.90 -11.07 -16.24
C PRO A 101 -10.38 -11.48 -16.31
N ASP A 102 -10.65 -12.78 -16.33
CA ASP A 102 -12.01 -13.33 -16.39
C ASP A 102 -12.73 -13.36 -15.04
N ARG A 103 -12.01 -13.10 -13.94
CA ARG A 103 -12.61 -13.00 -12.62
C ARG A 103 -13.17 -11.60 -12.37
N TRP A 104 -14.26 -11.55 -11.64
CA TRP A 104 -14.85 -10.29 -11.19
C TRP A 104 -13.86 -9.55 -10.26
N PRO A 105 -13.50 -8.27 -10.54
CA PRO A 105 -12.46 -7.58 -9.79
C PRO A 105 -12.86 -7.25 -8.34
N ALA A 106 -14.13 -6.92 -8.12
CA ALA A 106 -14.73 -6.67 -6.81
C ALA A 106 -16.27 -6.69 -6.94
N GLY A 107 -16.96 -6.83 -5.81
CA GLY A 107 -18.42 -6.78 -5.80
C GLY A 107 -19.05 -8.05 -6.36
N ASN A 108 -18.57 -9.22 -6.00
CA ASN A 108 -19.10 -10.50 -6.43
C ASN A 108 -20.54 -10.71 -5.98
N PRO A 109 -21.53 -10.71 -6.89
CA PRO A 109 -22.95 -10.91 -6.53
C PRO A 109 -23.24 -12.30 -5.98
N GLU A 110 -22.52 -13.34 -6.42
CA GLU A 110 -22.71 -14.73 -6.01
C GLU A 110 -22.52 -14.94 -4.51
N THR A 111 -21.71 -14.12 -3.88
CA THR A 111 -21.45 -14.14 -2.44
C THR A 111 -22.16 -13.00 -1.68
N GLY A 112 -23.12 -12.33 -2.29
CA GLY A 112 -23.82 -11.19 -1.69
C GLY A 112 -22.89 -10.01 -1.42
N TYR A 113 -21.91 -9.80 -2.28
CA TYR A 113 -20.97 -8.68 -2.21
C TYR A 113 -20.11 -8.67 -0.93
N LEU A 114 -19.73 -9.84 -0.41
CA LEU A 114 -18.95 -9.96 0.83
C LEU A 114 -17.61 -9.22 0.77
N ASN A 115 -17.01 -9.09 -0.41
CA ASN A 115 -15.76 -8.37 -0.63
C ASN A 115 -15.92 -6.83 -0.72
N CYS A 116 -17.10 -6.31 -0.45
CA CYS A 116 -17.36 -4.88 -0.29
C CYS A 116 -17.70 -4.60 1.17
N ASP A 117 -17.15 -3.55 1.73
CA ASP A 117 -17.38 -3.17 3.12
C ASP A 117 -18.87 -3.06 3.47
N GLY A 118 -19.21 -3.51 4.67
CA GLY A 118 -20.56 -3.42 5.20
C GLY A 118 -20.97 -1.98 5.52
N GLY A 119 -22.29 -1.72 5.47
CA GLY A 119 -22.83 -0.43 5.83
C GLY A 119 -24.33 -0.32 5.56
N ALA A 120 -24.99 0.65 6.18
CA ALA A 120 -26.43 0.85 6.01
C ALA A 120 -26.82 1.08 4.56
N ILE A 121 -26.05 1.87 3.82
CA ILE A 121 -26.29 2.16 2.40
C ILE A 121 -26.22 0.89 1.57
N LYS A 122 -25.18 0.06 1.75
CA LYS A 122 -25.06 -1.22 1.06
C LYS A 122 -26.27 -2.11 1.33
N THR A 123 -26.67 -2.21 2.59
CA THR A 123 -27.83 -3.01 2.99
C THR A 123 -29.10 -2.57 2.28
N GLU A 124 -29.38 -1.28 2.22
CA GLU A 124 -30.57 -0.74 1.54
C GLU A 124 -30.50 -0.96 0.04
N LEU A 125 -29.34 -0.73 -0.61
CA LEU A 125 -29.19 -0.96 -2.05
C LEU A 125 -29.42 -2.43 -2.42
N ILE A 126 -28.94 -3.36 -1.60
CA ILE A 126 -29.16 -4.81 -1.82
C ILE A 126 -30.65 -5.16 -1.65
N LYS A 127 -31.32 -4.64 -0.61
CA LYS A 127 -32.77 -4.84 -0.40
C LYS A 127 -33.59 -4.30 -1.56
N ASP A 128 -33.25 -3.14 -2.09
CA ASP A 128 -33.93 -2.52 -3.23
C ASP A 128 -33.64 -3.23 -4.57
N GLY A 129 -32.82 -4.29 -4.59
CA GLY A 129 -32.43 -4.99 -5.80
C GLY A 129 -31.56 -4.17 -6.75
N LYS A 130 -31.00 -3.07 -6.30
CA LYS A 130 -30.05 -2.27 -7.08
C LYS A 130 -28.67 -2.91 -7.01
N LYS A 131 -28.20 -3.37 -8.15
CA LYS A 131 -26.91 -4.02 -8.33
C LYS A 131 -25.89 -3.09 -8.95
#